data_1d6e4951948b25a6c2bebd7c2013039e
#
_entry.id   1d6e4951948b25a6c2bebd7c2013039e
#
_cell.length_a   1.000
_cell.length_b   1.000
_cell.length_c   1.000
_cell.angle_alpha   90.00
_cell.angle_beta   90.00
_cell.angle_gamma   90.00
#
_symmetry.space_group_name_H-M   'P 1'
#
loop_
_entity.id
_entity.type
_entity.pdbx_description
1 polymer ?
#
loop_
_entity_poly.entity_id
_entity_poly.type
_entity_poly.pdbx_seq_one_letter_code
_entity_poly.pdbx_strand_id
1 'polypeptide(L)'
;SSDVCSSDLQADRAIDWAQQTTAEILARLNAADGFPGVADQLFGQTCHLFDAWPEAALRGEPGELLGRRQTAICRATKDGALWIGHVKTAGGIKLPATLALPAALELPELPLAGYWKSPTPTWQDISYEEAAGVGFLAFEFYNGAMSTAQCLRLTEAFQWATTRPTKLIVLRGGSDFWSNGVHLNTIEAAESPADESWANINAIDDLAEAILCCETQLTVAALAGNAGAGGCFLARAADFVWARDGVMLNPHYKNMGNLYGSEFWTYLLPPRVGVDGARDIMRHRLPMTAPEAVRFGFYDACLPGPGFTIDVARRAAELAAAPDIAQRLAAKRAKRQSDEAIKPLAAYRQEELQEMRRNFYGFDPSYHVARYHFVTRTPHSWTPRHLARHRDLDWKVPA
;
A
#
# COMPACT_ATOMS: atom_id res chain seq x y z
N SER A 1 20.81 32.97 6.81
CA SER A 1 21.14 32.07 7.92
C SER A 1 20.36 30.74 7.85
N SER A 2 19.72 30.39 6.74
CA SER A 2 18.95 29.15 6.54
C SER A 2 19.72 28.05 5.81
N ASP A 3 20.90 28.36 5.25
CA ASP A 3 21.64 27.41 4.41
C ASP A 3 22.68 26.56 5.17
N VAL A 4 22.97 26.91 6.42
CA VAL A 4 23.95 26.21 7.25
C VAL A 4 23.39 24.86 7.79
N CYS A 5 22.08 24.70 7.84
CA CYS A 5 21.45 23.53 8.48
C CYS A 5 21.33 22.27 7.60
N SER A 6 21.37 22.38 6.26
CA SER A 6 21.08 21.22 5.41
C SER A 6 22.31 20.40 5.01
N SER A 7 23.48 21.05 4.82
CA SER A 7 24.72 20.36 4.47
C SER A 7 25.34 19.63 5.68
N ASP A 8 25.32 20.26 6.85
CA ASP A 8 25.87 19.66 8.08
C ASP A 8 25.06 18.43 8.52
N LEU A 9 23.73 18.48 8.38
CA LEU A 9 22.87 17.34 8.69
C LEU A 9 23.08 16.12 7.79
N GLN A 10 23.50 16.28 6.54
CA GLN A 10 23.80 15.13 5.65
C GLN A 10 25.13 14.48 6.01
N ALA A 11 26.16 15.25 6.38
CA ALA A 11 27.41 14.69 6.86
C ALA A 11 27.22 13.87 8.14
N ASP A 12 26.37 14.36 9.06
CA ASP A 12 26.02 13.65 10.31
C ASP A 12 25.27 12.33 10.08
N ARG A 13 24.62 12.17 8.93
CA ARG A 13 23.90 10.95 8.53
C ARG A 13 24.76 9.93 7.79
N ALA A 14 26.00 10.28 7.43
CA ALA A 14 26.88 9.41 6.69
C ALA A 14 27.05 8.05 7.37
N ILE A 15 27.01 6.98 6.58
CA ILE A 15 27.19 5.61 7.05
C ILE A 15 28.65 5.20 6.87
N ASP A 16 29.29 4.73 7.94
CA ASP A 16 30.53 4.02 7.88
C ASP A 16 30.25 2.50 7.97
N TRP A 17 30.18 1.87 6.83
CA TRP A 17 29.88 0.44 6.71
C TRP A 17 30.90 -0.45 7.42
N ALA A 18 32.15 0.02 7.54
CA ALA A 18 33.23 -0.75 8.17
C ALA A 18 33.20 -0.69 9.71
N GLN A 19 32.66 0.39 10.28
CA GLN A 19 32.75 0.65 11.71
C GLN A 19 31.42 0.56 12.45
N GLN A 20 30.30 0.83 11.76
CA GLN A 20 28.98 0.85 12.38
C GLN A 20 28.33 -0.53 12.38
N THR A 21 27.61 -0.82 13.45
CA THR A 21 26.80 -2.03 13.60
C THR A 21 25.52 -1.94 12.76
N THR A 22 24.92 -3.08 12.48
CA THR A 22 23.61 -3.18 11.81
C THR A 22 22.57 -2.31 12.52
N ALA A 23 22.51 -2.33 13.84
CA ALA A 23 21.55 -1.56 14.62
C ALA A 23 21.74 -0.05 14.47
N GLU A 24 22.98 0.44 14.47
CA GLU A 24 23.30 1.86 14.29
C GLU A 24 22.93 2.33 12.89
N ILE A 25 23.21 1.54 11.85
CA ILE A 25 22.89 1.88 10.47
C ILE A 25 21.37 1.89 10.26
N LEU A 26 20.66 0.87 10.77
CA LEU A 26 19.20 0.82 10.72
C LEU A 26 18.56 2.03 11.39
N ALA A 27 19.05 2.42 12.57
CA ALA A 27 18.54 3.60 13.27
C ALA A 27 18.72 4.89 12.45
N ARG A 28 19.87 5.05 11.76
CA ARG A 28 20.13 6.20 10.86
C ARG A 28 19.19 6.20 9.67
N LEU A 29 19.06 5.07 8.98
CA LEU A 29 18.19 4.94 7.81
C LEU A 29 16.74 5.21 8.18
N ASN A 30 16.25 4.60 9.25
CA ASN A 30 14.86 4.79 9.71
C ASN A 30 14.58 6.23 10.16
N ALA A 31 15.54 6.90 10.83
CA ALA A 31 15.39 8.29 11.25
C ALA A 31 15.36 9.27 10.06
N ALA A 32 15.90 8.89 8.90
CA ALA A 32 15.99 9.71 7.70
C ALA A 32 15.13 9.19 6.54
N ASP A 33 14.23 8.24 6.78
CA ASP A 33 13.47 7.54 5.73
C ASP A 33 12.47 8.44 4.96
N GLY A 34 12.19 9.64 5.45
CA GLY A 34 11.33 10.59 4.77
C GLY A 34 12.00 11.29 3.58
N PHE A 35 12.72 12.38 3.85
CA PHE A 35 13.42 13.21 2.87
C PHE A 35 14.55 13.99 3.57
N PRO A 36 15.72 14.05 2.98
CA PRO A 36 16.17 13.54 1.67
C PRO A 36 16.64 12.08 1.66
N GLY A 37 16.61 11.35 2.79
CA GLY A 37 17.22 10.04 2.95
C GLY A 37 18.68 10.12 3.41
N VAL A 38 19.39 9.00 3.41
CA VAL A 38 20.80 8.90 3.76
C VAL A 38 21.63 8.76 2.48
N ALA A 39 22.56 9.70 2.25
CA ALA A 39 23.44 9.66 1.09
C ALA A 39 24.45 8.53 1.19
N ASP A 40 24.70 7.84 0.08
CA ASP A 40 25.63 6.74 -0.04
C ASP A 40 26.09 6.54 -1.48
N GLN A 41 26.97 5.57 -1.69
CA GLN A 41 27.47 5.14 -3.00
C GLN A 41 27.09 3.67 -3.25
N LEU A 42 26.42 3.41 -4.37
CA LEU A 42 26.10 2.06 -4.85
C LEU A 42 26.41 1.95 -6.33
N PHE A 43 27.12 0.90 -6.73
CA PHE A 43 27.52 0.66 -8.13
C PHE A 43 28.19 1.90 -8.78
N GLY A 44 28.99 2.64 -8.00
CA GLY A 44 29.68 3.85 -8.47
C GLY A 44 28.79 5.07 -8.64
N GLN A 45 27.54 5.02 -8.21
CA GLN A 45 26.58 6.12 -8.30
C GLN A 45 26.26 6.69 -6.93
N THR A 46 26.18 8.01 -6.83
CA THR A 46 25.67 8.70 -5.63
C THR A 46 24.16 8.51 -5.56
N CYS A 47 23.69 8.06 -4.42
CA CYS A 47 22.27 7.81 -4.20
C CYS A 47 21.86 8.11 -2.74
N HIS A 48 20.57 8.04 -2.46
CA HIS A 48 20.02 8.09 -1.11
C HIS A 48 19.26 6.79 -0.84
N LEU A 49 19.44 6.25 0.37
CA LEU A 49 18.90 4.97 0.81
C LEU A 49 17.65 5.17 1.65
N PHE A 50 16.70 4.24 1.49
CA PHE A 50 15.40 4.23 2.19
C PHE A 50 14.93 2.79 2.39
N ASP A 51 13.90 2.62 3.23
CA ASP A 51 13.21 1.34 3.42
C ASP A 51 14.19 0.25 3.88
N ALA A 52 14.83 0.50 5.02
CA ALA A 52 15.83 -0.41 5.58
C ALA A 52 15.18 -1.48 6.46
N TRP A 53 15.60 -2.74 6.25
CA TRP A 53 15.13 -3.89 7.02
C TRP A 53 16.31 -4.68 7.59
N PRO A 54 16.19 -5.21 8.82
CA PRO A 54 17.24 -6.04 9.41
C PRO A 54 17.39 -7.38 8.67
N GLU A 55 18.60 -7.90 8.65
CA GLU A 55 18.92 -9.25 8.16
C GLU A 55 19.71 -10.01 9.24
N ALA A 56 19.16 -11.11 9.72
CA ALA A 56 19.76 -11.85 10.85
C ALA A 56 20.70 -12.99 10.43
N ALA A 57 20.54 -13.54 9.24
CA ALA A 57 21.23 -14.76 8.82
C ALA A 57 22.45 -14.52 7.92
N LEU A 58 22.38 -13.53 7.04
CA LEU A 58 23.42 -13.27 6.06
C LEU A 58 24.61 -12.48 6.65
N ARG A 59 25.79 -12.78 6.18
CA ARG A 59 27.06 -12.15 6.58
C ARG A 59 27.96 -12.00 5.37
N GLY A 60 28.84 -11.00 5.39
CA GLY A 60 29.87 -10.75 4.38
C GLY A 60 30.86 -9.70 4.87
N GLU A 61 31.76 -9.28 4.01
CA GLU A 61 32.66 -8.17 4.30
C GLU A 61 31.86 -6.85 4.44
N PRO A 62 32.16 -6.01 5.43
CA PRO A 62 31.44 -4.76 5.63
C PRO A 62 31.35 -3.91 4.36
N GLY A 63 30.12 -3.56 3.97
CA GLY A 63 29.85 -2.81 2.75
C GLY A 63 29.63 -3.65 1.49
N GLU A 64 29.89 -4.95 1.53
CA GLU A 64 29.66 -5.89 0.43
C GLU A 64 28.16 -6.02 0.10
N LEU A 65 27.82 -6.05 -1.19
CA LEU A 65 26.48 -6.36 -1.67
C LEU A 65 26.31 -7.87 -1.79
N LEU A 66 25.50 -8.46 -0.91
CA LEU A 66 25.38 -9.92 -0.77
C LEU A 66 24.41 -10.55 -1.76
N GLY A 67 23.41 -9.78 -2.23
CA GLY A 67 22.42 -10.29 -3.13
C GLY A 67 21.18 -9.40 -3.21
N ARG A 68 20.16 -9.89 -3.93
CA ARG A 68 18.86 -9.24 -4.07
C ARG A 68 17.73 -10.20 -3.73
N ARG A 69 16.60 -9.65 -3.37
CA ARG A 69 15.34 -10.38 -3.22
C ARG A 69 14.22 -9.50 -3.75
N GLN A 70 13.50 -9.97 -4.74
CA GLN A 70 12.55 -9.14 -5.48
C GLN A 70 13.23 -7.83 -5.94
N THR A 71 12.82 -6.71 -5.39
CA THR A 71 13.37 -5.39 -5.70
C THR A 71 14.33 -4.83 -4.65
N ALA A 72 14.51 -5.50 -3.52
CA ALA A 72 15.43 -5.09 -2.45
C ALA A 72 16.84 -5.65 -2.64
N ILE A 73 17.85 -4.95 -2.13
CA ILE A 73 19.24 -5.36 -2.14
C ILE A 73 19.76 -5.55 -0.70
N CYS A 74 20.58 -6.56 -0.48
CA CYS A 74 21.18 -6.87 0.81
C CYS A 74 22.63 -6.41 0.86
N ARG A 75 23.01 -5.70 1.94
CA ARG A 75 24.36 -5.19 2.14
C ARG A 75 24.90 -5.58 3.52
N ALA A 76 26.13 -6.08 3.56
CA ALA A 76 26.81 -6.45 4.79
C ALA A 76 27.20 -5.22 5.61
N THR A 77 27.16 -5.39 6.93
CA THR A 77 27.61 -4.43 7.93
C THR A 77 28.75 -5.03 8.75
N LYS A 78 29.28 -4.30 9.71
CA LYS A 78 30.35 -4.78 10.60
C LYS A 78 30.01 -6.10 11.30
N ASP A 79 28.77 -6.30 11.70
CA ASP A 79 28.33 -7.42 12.56
C ASP A 79 27.15 -8.22 11.98
N GLY A 80 26.70 -7.88 10.77
CA GLY A 80 25.55 -8.52 10.16
C GLY A 80 25.30 -8.08 8.73
N ALA A 81 24.02 -7.85 8.42
CA ALA A 81 23.59 -7.30 7.15
C ALA A 81 22.24 -6.57 7.32
N LEU A 82 21.86 -5.82 6.31
CA LEU A 82 20.54 -5.20 6.19
C LEU A 82 20.10 -5.20 4.74
N TRP A 83 18.78 -5.07 4.55
CA TRP A 83 18.15 -4.87 3.26
C TRP A 83 17.86 -3.40 3.03
N ILE A 84 17.98 -2.97 1.79
CA ILE A 84 17.61 -1.64 1.30
C ILE A 84 16.53 -1.86 0.26
N GLY A 85 15.30 -1.45 0.57
CA GLY A 85 14.14 -1.66 -0.31
C GLY A 85 14.04 -0.60 -1.40
N HIS A 86 14.38 0.67 -1.09
CA HIS A 86 14.23 1.79 -1.99
C HIS A 86 15.49 2.65 -2.07
N VAL A 87 15.73 3.20 -3.26
CA VAL A 87 16.86 4.07 -3.57
C VAL A 87 16.38 5.26 -4.40
N LYS A 88 17.02 6.41 -4.20
CA LYS A 88 16.89 7.58 -5.06
C LYS A 88 18.27 7.96 -5.59
N THR A 89 18.50 7.82 -6.89
CA THR A 89 19.73 8.28 -7.56
C THR A 89 19.76 9.78 -7.69
N ALA A 90 20.94 10.36 -7.93
CA ALA A 90 21.08 11.80 -8.19
C ALA A 90 20.23 12.21 -9.39
N GLY A 91 19.39 13.25 -9.21
CA GLY A 91 18.47 13.73 -10.25
C GLY A 91 17.29 12.81 -10.54
N GLY A 92 17.22 11.60 -9.94
CA GLY A 92 16.15 10.63 -10.11
C GLY A 92 15.01 10.78 -9.10
N ILE A 93 14.06 9.87 -9.19
CA ILE A 93 12.95 9.70 -8.25
C ILE A 93 13.23 8.51 -7.33
N LYS A 94 12.54 8.45 -6.18
CA LYS A 94 12.64 7.31 -5.27
C LYS A 94 11.97 6.09 -5.90
N LEU A 95 12.70 5.00 -6.06
CA LEU A 95 12.23 3.75 -6.67
C LEU A 95 12.65 2.54 -5.83
N PRO A 96 11.99 1.38 -6.00
CA PRO A 96 12.52 0.10 -5.55
C PRO A 96 13.98 -0.07 -6.00
N ALA A 97 14.83 -0.62 -5.15
CA ALA A 97 16.29 -0.55 -5.32
C ALA A 97 16.80 -1.09 -6.66
N THR A 98 16.28 -2.23 -7.14
CA THR A 98 16.70 -2.80 -8.44
C THR A 98 16.17 -2.02 -9.64
N LEU A 99 15.09 -1.25 -9.48
CA LEU A 99 14.60 -0.35 -10.53
C LEU A 99 15.44 0.94 -10.59
N ALA A 100 15.83 1.48 -9.43
CA ALA A 100 16.71 2.64 -9.36
C ALA A 100 18.12 2.34 -9.85
N LEU A 101 18.59 1.12 -9.62
CA LEU A 101 19.95 0.66 -9.88
C LEU A 101 19.90 -0.65 -10.70
N PRO A 102 19.75 -0.62 -12.02
CA PRO A 102 19.64 -1.84 -12.84
C PRO A 102 20.84 -2.80 -12.71
N ALA A 103 22.04 -2.29 -12.39
CA ALA A 103 23.21 -3.12 -12.10
C ALA A 103 22.99 -4.09 -10.91
N ALA A 104 22.03 -3.79 -10.04
CA ALA A 104 21.67 -4.68 -8.93
C ALA A 104 21.01 -5.99 -9.41
N LEU A 105 20.51 -6.06 -10.63
CA LEU A 105 19.95 -7.28 -11.21
C LEU A 105 20.99 -8.38 -11.43
N GLU A 106 22.28 -8.01 -11.50
CA GLU A 106 23.39 -8.95 -11.61
C GLU A 106 23.75 -9.60 -10.26
N LEU A 107 23.25 -9.09 -9.13
CA LEU A 107 23.47 -9.69 -7.83
C LEU A 107 22.75 -11.05 -7.72
N PRO A 108 23.31 -11.99 -6.92
CA PRO A 108 22.66 -13.26 -6.65
C PRO A 108 21.25 -13.06 -6.08
N GLU A 109 20.29 -13.83 -6.57
CA GLU A 109 18.95 -13.83 -6.00
C GLU A 109 18.91 -14.69 -4.73
N LEU A 110 18.31 -14.16 -3.67
CA LEU A 110 18.19 -14.78 -2.35
C LEU A 110 16.71 -14.99 -2.00
N PRO A 111 16.01 -15.93 -2.67
CA PRO A 111 14.58 -16.12 -2.49
C PRO A 111 14.24 -16.67 -1.10
N LEU A 112 13.01 -16.39 -0.64
CA LEU A 112 12.38 -17.09 0.47
C LEU A 112 11.48 -18.21 -0.06
N ALA A 113 11.41 -19.31 0.68
CA ALA A 113 10.52 -20.42 0.34
C ALA A 113 9.10 -20.14 0.82
N GLY A 114 8.19 -19.85 -0.13
CA GLY A 114 6.76 -19.66 0.14
C GLY A 114 6.46 -18.38 0.93
N TYR A 115 5.27 -18.36 1.58
CA TYR A 115 4.72 -17.17 2.23
C TYR A 115 4.84 -17.19 3.75
N TRP A 116 5.23 -18.32 4.36
CA TRP A 116 5.38 -18.38 5.82
C TRP A 116 6.33 -17.32 6.33
N LYS A 117 5.90 -16.65 7.39
CA LYS A 117 6.72 -15.63 8.05
C LYS A 117 8.07 -16.23 8.48
N SER A 118 9.14 -15.57 8.09
CA SER A 118 10.48 -15.98 8.47
C SER A 118 10.64 -15.99 10.00
N PRO A 119 11.23 -17.03 10.58
CA PRO A 119 11.51 -17.09 12.01
C PRO A 119 12.58 -16.10 12.47
N THR A 120 13.36 -15.57 11.54
CA THR A 120 14.41 -14.59 11.80
C THR A 120 14.17 -13.31 11.01
N PRO A 121 14.55 -12.13 11.53
CA PRO A 121 14.46 -10.88 10.80
C PRO A 121 15.12 -10.95 9.43
N THR A 122 14.37 -10.62 8.40
CA THR A 122 14.83 -10.50 7.01
C THR A 122 13.82 -9.65 6.21
N TRP A 123 14.16 -9.20 5.04
CA TRP A 123 13.21 -8.54 4.15
C TRP A 123 12.20 -9.55 3.61
N GLN A 124 10.95 -9.34 3.96
CA GLN A 124 9.81 -10.14 3.52
C GLN A 124 8.56 -9.26 3.49
N ASP A 125 8.29 -8.65 2.36
CA ASP A 125 7.17 -7.70 2.17
C ASP A 125 5.78 -8.37 2.15
N ILE A 126 5.71 -9.69 1.91
CA ILE A 126 4.49 -10.49 2.03
C ILE A 126 4.79 -11.68 2.92
N SER A 127 4.06 -11.83 4.02
CA SER A 127 4.22 -12.94 4.94
C SER A 127 2.89 -13.46 5.47
N TYR A 128 2.88 -14.72 5.91
CA TYR A 128 1.70 -15.40 6.42
C TYR A 128 2.01 -16.15 7.71
N GLU A 129 1.10 -16.08 8.67
CA GLU A 129 1.14 -16.83 9.91
C GLU A 129 -0.27 -17.30 10.30
N GLU A 130 -0.37 -18.36 11.09
CA GLU A 130 -1.65 -18.90 11.56
C GLU A 130 -1.71 -18.95 13.09
N ALA A 131 -2.85 -18.56 13.65
CA ALA A 131 -3.13 -18.71 15.07
C ALA A 131 -4.64 -18.81 15.30
N ALA A 132 -5.07 -19.73 16.17
CA ALA A 132 -6.46 -19.87 16.63
C ALA A 132 -7.50 -19.94 15.50
N GLY A 133 -7.19 -20.65 14.40
CA GLY A 133 -8.09 -20.81 13.24
C GLY A 133 -8.15 -19.56 12.32
N VAL A 134 -7.23 -18.62 12.51
CA VAL A 134 -7.10 -17.39 11.73
C VAL A 134 -5.78 -17.42 10.96
N GLY A 135 -5.83 -17.14 9.66
CA GLY A 135 -4.66 -16.83 8.84
C GLY A 135 -4.42 -15.32 8.82
N PHE A 136 -3.20 -14.90 9.09
CA PHE A 136 -2.80 -13.49 9.03
C PHE A 136 -1.89 -13.30 7.83
N LEU A 137 -2.38 -12.67 6.78
CA LEU A 137 -1.62 -12.31 5.59
C LEU A 137 -1.16 -10.86 5.72
N ALA A 138 0.12 -10.69 5.93
CA ALA A 138 0.74 -9.37 6.04
C ALA A 138 1.37 -8.96 4.70
N PHE A 139 1.24 -7.67 4.35
CA PHE A 139 1.89 -7.05 3.20
C PHE A 139 2.41 -5.67 3.64
N GLU A 140 3.71 -5.58 3.82
CA GLU A 140 4.36 -4.37 4.32
C GLU A 140 5.02 -3.63 3.16
N PHE A 141 4.19 -3.07 2.28
CA PHE A 141 4.66 -2.33 1.12
C PHE A 141 5.04 -0.90 1.51
N TYR A 142 6.23 -0.50 1.13
CA TYR A 142 6.79 0.80 1.48
C TYR A 142 5.86 1.95 1.09
N ASN A 143 5.55 2.83 2.06
CA ASN A 143 4.57 3.92 1.93
C ASN A 143 3.16 3.46 1.50
N GLY A 144 2.83 2.19 1.62
CA GLY A 144 1.54 1.63 1.19
C GLY A 144 1.33 1.64 -0.32
N ALA A 145 2.36 1.90 -1.12
CA ALA A 145 2.26 1.90 -2.57
C ALA A 145 2.34 0.47 -3.12
N MET A 146 1.44 0.14 -4.05
CA MET A 146 1.26 -1.22 -4.57
C MET A 146 1.54 -1.24 -6.08
N SER A 147 2.73 -1.72 -6.47
CA SER A 147 3.08 -1.90 -7.89
C SER A 147 2.33 -3.08 -8.52
N THR A 148 2.34 -3.15 -9.84
CA THR A 148 1.77 -4.28 -10.59
C THR A 148 2.31 -5.61 -10.06
N ALA A 149 3.63 -5.75 -9.92
CA ALA A 149 4.25 -6.97 -9.42
C ALA A 149 3.86 -7.30 -7.97
N GLN A 150 3.75 -6.30 -7.10
CA GLN A 150 3.32 -6.50 -5.72
C GLN A 150 1.86 -6.92 -5.64
N CYS A 151 0.97 -6.31 -6.44
CA CYS A 151 -0.44 -6.71 -6.52
C CYS A 151 -0.58 -8.17 -6.98
N LEU A 152 0.15 -8.58 -8.03
CA LEU A 152 0.13 -9.95 -8.53
C LEU A 152 0.61 -10.95 -7.47
N ARG A 153 1.76 -10.68 -6.82
CA ARG A 153 2.28 -11.53 -5.74
C ARG A 153 1.33 -11.62 -4.53
N LEU A 154 0.70 -10.51 -4.18
CA LEU A 154 -0.26 -10.52 -3.06
C LEU A 154 -1.54 -11.26 -3.42
N THR A 155 -1.99 -11.21 -4.67
CA THR A 155 -3.12 -12.01 -5.17
C THR A 155 -2.80 -13.51 -5.09
N GLU A 156 -1.61 -13.92 -5.53
CA GLU A 156 -1.16 -15.32 -5.41
C GLU A 156 -1.07 -15.77 -3.94
N ALA A 157 -0.51 -14.92 -3.07
CA ALA A 157 -0.41 -15.20 -1.63
C ALA A 157 -1.79 -15.32 -0.98
N PHE A 158 -2.73 -14.44 -1.35
CA PHE A 158 -4.11 -14.50 -0.88
C PHE A 158 -4.81 -15.78 -1.34
N GLN A 159 -4.70 -16.11 -2.62
CA GLN A 159 -5.26 -17.36 -3.17
C GLN A 159 -4.67 -18.59 -2.47
N TRP A 160 -3.36 -18.61 -2.22
CA TRP A 160 -2.73 -19.67 -1.43
C TRP A 160 -3.28 -19.68 0.01
N ALA A 161 -3.46 -18.54 0.66
CA ALA A 161 -4.04 -18.46 2.01
C ALA A 161 -5.47 -19.02 2.05
N THR A 162 -6.25 -18.92 0.97
CA THR A 162 -7.59 -19.52 0.89
C THR A 162 -7.58 -21.05 0.87
N THR A 163 -6.47 -21.69 0.56
CA THR A 163 -6.31 -23.15 0.63
C THR A 163 -6.00 -23.66 2.05
N ARG A 164 -5.73 -22.76 2.99
CA ARG A 164 -5.35 -23.12 4.36
C ARG A 164 -6.58 -23.49 5.21
N PRO A 165 -6.43 -24.35 6.21
CA PRO A 165 -7.55 -24.81 7.04
C PRO A 165 -7.95 -23.77 8.12
N THR A 166 -7.98 -22.49 7.74
CA THR A 166 -8.41 -21.38 8.60
C THR A 166 -9.88 -21.02 8.32
N LYS A 167 -10.54 -20.38 9.27
CA LYS A 167 -11.93 -19.89 9.14
C LYS A 167 -11.99 -18.42 8.73
N LEU A 168 -10.90 -17.71 8.97
CA LEU A 168 -10.78 -16.29 8.77
C LEU A 168 -9.41 -15.97 8.18
N ILE A 169 -9.36 -15.00 7.26
CA ILE A 169 -8.11 -14.39 6.79
C ILE A 169 -8.12 -12.92 7.20
N VAL A 170 -7.09 -12.49 7.92
CA VAL A 170 -6.86 -11.10 8.30
C VAL A 170 -5.76 -10.51 7.42
N LEU A 171 -6.11 -9.49 6.65
CA LEU A 171 -5.19 -8.71 5.82
C LEU A 171 -4.56 -7.60 6.67
N ARG A 172 -3.24 -7.62 6.81
CA ARG A 172 -2.46 -6.62 7.57
C ARG A 172 -1.54 -5.87 6.63
N GLY A 173 -1.65 -4.55 6.60
CA GLY A 173 -0.68 -3.69 5.94
C GLY A 173 0.38 -3.15 6.90
N GLY A 174 1.22 -2.24 6.45
CA GLY A 174 2.21 -1.56 7.28
C GLY A 174 1.59 -0.70 8.38
N SER A 175 2.41 -0.35 9.37
CA SER A 175 1.99 0.47 10.53
C SER A 175 1.73 1.93 10.19
N ASP A 176 2.44 2.47 9.19
CA ASP A 176 2.28 3.86 8.74
C ASP A 176 1.19 3.97 7.67
N PHE A 177 1.23 3.05 6.71
CA PHE A 177 0.26 2.96 5.62
C PHE A 177 -0.20 1.52 5.43
N TRP A 178 -1.51 1.32 5.42
CA TRP A 178 -2.09 0.05 5.04
C TRP A 178 -2.04 -0.12 3.52
N SER A 179 -2.56 0.84 2.77
CA SER A 179 -2.39 0.96 1.32
C SER A 179 -2.77 2.35 0.83
N ASN A 180 -2.02 2.87 -0.14
CA ASN A 180 -2.33 4.09 -0.88
C ASN A 180 -2.72 3.81 -2.34
N GLY A 181 -3.04 2.55 -2.68
CA GLY A 181 -3.36 2.14 -4.04
C GLY A 181 -2.11 1.99 -4.92
N VAL A 182 -2.24 2.25 -6.19
CA VAL A 182 -1.19 2.02 -7.21
C VAL A 182 0.11 2.76 -6.93
N HIS A 183 1.23 2.20 -7.38
CA HIS A 183 2.58 2.71 -7.11
C HIS A 183 2.99 3.79 -8.11
N LEU A 184 2.70 5.06 -7.83
CA LEU A 184 2.90 6.18 -8.75
C LEU A 184 4.36 6.36 -9.20
N ASN A 185 5.33 6.06 -8.33
CA ASN A 185 6.75 6.22 -8.69
C ASN A 185 7.20 5.17 -9.73
N THR A 186 6.75 3.91 -9.61
CA THR A 186 7.06 2.88 -10.62
C THR A 186 6.35 3.17 -11.93
N ILE A 187 5.13 3.70 -11.87
CA ILE A 187 4.39 4.15 -13.05
C ILE A 187 5.15 5.30 -13.75
N GLU A 188 5.62 6.30 -12.99
CA GLU A 188 6.37 7.43 -13.57
C GLU A 188 7.68 7.01 -14.22
N ALA A 189 8.34 5.99 -13.68
CA ALA A 189 9.61 5.47 -14.20
C ALA A 189 9.45 4.53 -15.39
N ALA A 190 8.24 4.09 -15.70
CA ALA A 190 7.99 3.16 -16.79
C ALA A 190 8.19 3.83 -18.16
N GLU A 191 8.56 3.04 -19.17
CA GLU A 191 8.69 3.50 -20.57
C GLU A 191 7.38 4.12 -21.09
N SER A 192 6.25 3.49 -20.77
CA SER A 192 4.90 4.01 -21.01
C SER A 192 4.13 4.12 -19.68
N PRO A 193 4.12 5.29 -19.06
CA PRO A 193 3.35 5.47 -17.80
C PRO A 193 1.86 5.21 -17.93
N ALA A 194 1.27 5.39 -19.09
CA ALA A 194 -0.13 5.08 -19.33
C ALA A 194 -0.38 3.56 -19.31
N ASP A 195 0.49 2.78 -19.95
CA ASP A 195 0.38 1.32 -19.99
C ASP A 195 0.67 0.70 -18.63
N GLU A 196 1.67 1.21 -17.91
CA GLU A 196 1.92 0.76 -16.52
C GLU A 196 0.78 1.13 -15.59
N SER A 197 0.17 2.31 -15.75
CA SER A 197 -1.04 2.67 -15.00
C SER A 197 -2.17 1.68 -15.26
N TRP A 198 -2.35 1.29 -16.52
CA TRP A 198 -3.36 0.32 -16.92
C TRP A 198 -3.08 -1.08 -16.37
N ALA A 199 -1.83 -1.53 -16.44
CA ALA A 199 -1.41 -2.81 -15.86
C ALA A 199 -1.61 -2.83 -14.34
N ASN A 200 -1.22 -1.75 -13.65
CA ASN A 200 -1.29 -1.67 -12.20
C ASN A 200 -2.74 -1.60 -11.69
N ILE A 201 -3.62 -0.83 -12.36
CA ILE A 201 -5.02 -0.75 -11.95
C ILE A 201 -5.75 -2.09 -12.16
N ASN A 202 -5.44 -2.82 -13.23
CA ASN A 202 -5.98 -4.16 -13.43
C ASN A 202 -5.48 -5.15 -12.38
N ALA A 203 -4.20 -5.10 -12.03
CA ALA A 203 -3.64 -5.99 -11.01
C ALA A 203 -4.21 -5.74 -9.61
N ILE A 204 -4.48 -4.50 -9.23
CA ILE A 204 -5.11 -4.20 -7.93
C ILE A 204 -6.59 -4.55 -7.94
N ASP A 205 -7.28 -4.41 -9.07
CA ASP A 205 -8.66 -4.86 -9.25
C ASP A 205 -8.75 -6.40 -9.13
N ASP A 206 -7.81 -7.14 -9.70
CA ASP A 206 -7.74 -8.60 -9.57
C ASP A 206 -7.60 -9.02 -8.09
N LEU A 207 -6.79 -8.30 -7.32
CA LEU A 207 -6.66 -8.52 -5.89
C LEU A 207 -7.96 -8.21 -5.14
N ALA A 208 -8.59 -7.08 -5.43
CA ALA A 208 -9.86 -6.70 -4.82
C ALA A 208 -10.96 -7.74 -5.13
N GLU A 209 -11.03 -8.21 -6.38
CA GLU A 209 -11.96 -9.25 -6.81
C GLU A 209 -11.69 -10.58 -6.11
N ALA A 210 -10.43 -10.98 -5.97
CA ALA A 210 -10.07 -12.20 -5.24
C ALA A 210 -10.55 -12.16 -3.77
N ILE A 211 -10.44 -11.00 -3.10
CA ILE A 211 -10.92 -10.80 -1.73
C ILE A 211 -12.46 -10.85 -1.70
N LEU A 212 -13.14 -10.15 -2.60
CA LEU A 212 -14.61 -10.11 -2.71
C LEU A 212 -15.21 -11.48 -2.99
N CYS A 213 -14.54 -12.28 -3.82
CA CYS A 213 -15.00 -13.59 -4.25
C CYS A 213 -14.49 -14.74 -3.34
N CYS A 214 -13.83 -14.44 -2.23
CA CYS A 214 -13.40 -15.47 -1.27
C CYS A 214 -14.61 -16.12 -0.61
N GLU A 215 -14.88 -17.39 -0.94
CA GLU A 215 -16.02 -18.16 -0.43
C GLU A 215 -15.67 -19.16 0.67
N THR A 216 -14.38 -19.38 0.91
CA THR A 216 -13.89 -20.41 1.85
C THR A 216 -13.66 -19.90 3.26
N GLN A 217 -13.33 -18.63 3.41
CA GLN A 217 -13.13 -17.94 4.69
C GLN A 217 -13.87 -16.61 4.73
N LEU A 218 -14.14 -16.12 5.94
CA LEU A 218 -14.42 -14.70 6.14
C LEU A 218 -13.11 -13.91 6.06
N THR A 219 -13.18 -12.67 5.63
CA THR A 219 -12.04 -11.81 5.44
C THR A 219 -12.14 -10.54 6.29
N VAL A 220 -11.02 -10.12 6.86
CA VAL A 220 -10.91 -8.88 7.66
C VAL A 220 -9.76 -8.05 7.10
N ALA A 221 -9.99 -6.78 6.82
CA ALA A 221 -8.92 -5.81 6.65
C ALA A 221 -8.65 -5.11 7.99
N ALA A 222 -7.44 -5.25 8.51
CA ALA A 222 -7.00 -4.65 9.77
C ALA A 222 -6.02 -3.51 9.49
N LEU A 223 -6.49 -2.26 9.64
CA LEU A 223 -5.72 -1.07 9.29
C LEU A 223 -5.01 -0.52 10.52
N ALA A 224 -3.73 -0.85 10.67
CA ALA A 224 -2.85 -0.19 11.64
C ALA A 224 -2.34 1.17 11.14
N GLY A 225 -2.23 1.34 9.83
CA GLY A 225 -1.78 2.55 9.15
C GLY A 225 -2.86 3.20 8.28
N ASN A 226 -2.53 4.37 7.75
CA ASN A 226 -3.42 5.16 6.89
C ASN A 226 -3.74 4.45 5.57
N ALA A 227 -4.86 4.82 4.95
CA ALA A 227 -5.22 4.34 3.63
C ALA A 227 -5.68 5.50 2.73
N GLY A 228 -5.32 5.42 1.45
CA GLY A 228 -5.69 6.43 0.46
C GLY A 228 -6.17 5.81 -0.85
N ALA A 229 -7.03 6.53 -1.55
CA ALA A 229 -7.56 6.16 -2.85
C ALA A 229 -8.04 4.69 -2.90
N GLY A 230 -7.52 3.90 -3.84
CA GLY A 230 -7.82 2.49 -3.98
C GLY A 230 -7.56 1.65 -2.73
N GLY A 231 -6.62 2.06 -1.88
CA GLY A 231 -6.36 1.36 -0.62
C GLY A 231 -7.56 1.35 0.33
N CYS A 232 -8.38 2.41 0.35
CA CYS A 232 -9.60 2.45 1.15
C CYS A 232 -10.65 1.43 0.67
N PHE A 233 -10.76 1.23 -0.64
CA PHE A 233 -11.72 0.32 -1.25
C PHE A 233 -11.21 -1.12 -1.28
N LEU A 234 -9.89 -1.32 -1.48
CA LEU A 234 -9.26 -2.62 -1.30
C LEU A 234 -9.50 -3.15 0.13
N ALA A 235 -9.40 -2.29 1.15
CA ALA A 235 -9.77 -2.66 2.51
C ALA A 235 -11.26 -3.03 2.60
N ARG A 236 -12.13 -2.27 1.95
CA ARG A 236 -13.58 -2.52 1.98
C ARG A 236 -13.99 -3.78 1.21
N ALA A 237 -13.16 -4.28 0.32
CA ALA A 237 -13.39 -5.57 -0.35
C ALA A 237 -13.47 -6.76 0.65
N ALA A 238 -12.87 -6.62 1.84
CA ALA A 238 -13.03 -7.59 2.92
C ALA A 238 -14.44 -7.53 3.55
N ASP A 239 -14.87 -8.64 4.14
CA ASP A 239 -16.17 -8.75 4.84
C ASP A 239 -16.24 -7.75 6.01
N PHE A 240 -15.14 -7.59 6.73
CA PHE A 240 -15.01 -6.63 7.85
C PHE A 240 -13.79 -5.74 7.67
N VAL A 241 -13.93 -4.49 8.09
CA VAL A 241 -12.82 -3.54 8.16
C VAL A 241 -12.70 -2.99 9.56
N TRP A 242 -11.59 -3.27 10.21
CA TRP A 242 -11.25 -2.77 11.54
C TRP A 242 -10.07 -1.83 11.44
N ALA A 243 -10.25 -0.59 11.80
CA ALA A 243 -9.21 0.41 11.75
C ALA A 243 -8.75 0.81 13.16
N ARG A 244 -7.47 1.09 13.31
CA ARG A 244 -6.90 1.66 14.53
C ARG A 244 -7.38 3.10 14.71
N ASP A 245 -7.68 3.49 15.93
CA ASP A 245 -7.92 4.90 16.26
C ASP A 245 -6.70 5.75 15.89
N GLY A 246 -6.94 6.90 15.28
CA GLY A 246 -5.91 7.76 14.72
C GLY A 246 -5.55 7.47 13.26
N VAL A 247 -6.08 6.41 12.65
CA VAL A 247 -5.93 6.17 11.20
C VAL A 247 -6.73 7.21 10.43
N MET A 248 -6.08 7.78 9.39
CA MET A 248 -6.67 8.70 8.44
C MET A 248 -6.91 8.00 7.10
N LEU A 249 -8.06 8.29 6.52
CA LEU A 249 -8.50 7.75 5.24
C LEU A 249 -8.70 8.88 4.23
N ASN A 250 -8.28 8.66 2.99
CA ASN A 250 -8.60 9.53 1.87
C ASN A 250 -9.37 8.73 0.79
N PRO A 251 -10.67 8.44 1.00
CA PRO A 251 -11.43 7.52 0.16
C PRO A 251 -11.87 8.16 -1.16
N HIS A 252 -10.95 8.78 -1.89
CA HIS A 252 -11.21 9.40 -3.19
C HIS A 252 -9.94 9.40 -4.05
N TYR A 253 -10.12 9.54 -5.36
CA TYR A 253 -9.02 9.55 -6.34
C TYR A 253 -8.78 10.93 -6.96
N LYS A 254 -9.58 11.92 -6.60
CA LYS A 254 -9.69 13.21 -7.30
C LYS A 254 -8.45 14.08 -7.23
N ASN A 255 -7.63 13.94 -6.19
CA ASN A 255 -6.40 14.72 -6.06
C ASN A 255 -5.31 14.29 -7.06
N MET A 256 -5.46 13.12 -7.66
CA MET A 256 -4.54 12.64 -8.70
C MET A 256 -5.12 12.93 -10.10
N GLY A 257 -5.28 14.22 -10.42
CA GLY A 257 -5.76 14.65 -11.74
C GLY A 257 -7.19 14.23 -12.03
N ASN A 258 -8.02 14.19 -11.02
CA ASN A 258 -9.45 13.90 -11.15
C ASN A 258 -9.78 12.48 -11.60
N LEU A 259 -8.94 11.50 -11.25
CA LEU A 259 -9.20 10.09 -11.53
C LEU A 259 -10.60 9.67 -11.10
N TYR A 260 -11.22 8.80 -11.88
CA TYR A 260 -12.52 8.22 -11.56
C TYR A 260 -12.44 7.26 -10.37
N GLY A 261 -11.42 6.41 -10.35
CA GLY A 261 -11.21 5.36 -9.36
C GLY A 261 -11.66 3.99 -9.86
N SER A 262 -11.21 2.97 -9.17
CA SER A 262 -11.51 1.57 -9.42
C SER A 262 -11.65 0.80 -8.10
N GLU A 263 -11.17 -0.43 -8.02
CA GLU A 263 -11.25 -1.30 -6.85
C GLU A 263 -12.69 -1.54 -6.40
N PHE A 264 -13.63 -1.56 -7.36
CA PHE A 264 -15.06 -1.79 -7.13
C PHE A 264 -15.73 -0.76 -6.20
N TRP A 265 -15.25 0.49 -6.14
CA TRP A 265 -15.86 1.49 -5.26
C TRP A 265 -17.35 1.74 -5.58
N THR A 266 -17.76 1.61 -6.84
CA THR A 266 -19.16 1.78 -7.28
C THR A 266 -20.07 0.66 -6.80
N TYR A 267 -19.51 -0.52 -6.50
CA TYR A 267 -20.20 -1.64 -5.86
C TYR A 267 -20.13 -1.56 -4.33
N LEU A 268 -18.96 -1.18 -3.78
CA LEU A 268 -18.67 -1.29 -2.34
C LEU A 268 -19.23 -0.13 -1.51
N LEU A 269 -19.19 1.10 -2.03
CA LEU A 269 -19.49 2.30 -1.24
C LEU A 269 -21.01 2.59 -1.12
N PRO A 270 -21.82 2.61 -2.20
CA PRO A 270 -23.22 2.99 -2.11
C PRO A 270 -24.07 2.14 -1.16
N PRO A 271 -23.89 0.81 -1.07
CA PRO A 271 -24.66 0.00 -0.12
C PRO A 271 -24.35 0.31 1.34
N ARG A 272 -23.22 0.93 1.63
CA ARG A 272 -22.75 1.25 2.98
C ARG A 272 -23.17 2.63 3.48
N VAL A 273 -23.10 3.61 2.60
CA VAL A 273 -23.27 5.03 2.97
C VAL A 273 -24.45 5.68 2.23
N GLY A 274 -25.17 4.93 1.40
CA GLY A 274 -26.18 5.45 0.49
C GLY A 274 -25.59 6.11 -0.76
N VAL A 275 -26.41 6.32 -1.79
CA VAL A 275 -25.97 6.90 -3.07
C VAL A 275 -25.48 8.33 -2.89
N ASP A 276 -26.19 9.15 -2.10
CA ASP A 276 -25.81 10.53 -1.85
C ASP A 276 -24.55 10.61 -0.98
N GLY A 277 -24.45 9.79 0.07
CA GLY A 277 -23.24 9.67 0.88
C GLY A 277 -22.02 9.25 0.07
N ALA A 278 -22.16 8.29 -0.84
CA ALA A 278 -21.09 7.88 -1.75
C ALA A 278 -20.67 9.03 -2.67
N ARG A 279 -21.63 9.75 -3.24
CA ARG A 279 -21.35 10.93 -4.06
C ARG A 279 -20.60 12.00 -3.28
N ASP A 280 -21.02 12.28 -2.06
CA ASP A 280 -20.39 13.28 -1.21
C ASP A 280 -18.96 12.91 -0.83
N ILE A 281 -18.71 11.68 -0.38
CA ILE A 281 -17.36 11.19 -0.06
C ILE A 281 -16.44 11.33 -1.28
N MET A 282 -16.90 10.93 -2.47
CA MET A 282 -16.09 10.99 -3.69
C MET A 282 -15.88 12.40 -4.23
N ARG A 283 -16.78 13.35 -3.93
CA ARG A 283 -16.70 14.74 -4.41
C ARG A 283 -15.93 15.67 -3.48
N HIS A 284 -16.10 15.54 -2.16
CA HIS A 284 -15.58 16.51 -1.20
C HIS A 284 -14.07 16.48 -1.03
N ARG A 285 -13.41 15.37 -1.34
CA ARG A 285 -11.94 15.22 -1.27
C ARG A 285 -11.35 15.50 0.11
N LEU A 286 -12.13 15.34 1.14
CA LEU A 286 -11.68 15.54 2.51
C LEU A 286 -11.19 14.22 3.10
N PRO A 287 -10.16 14.25 3.93
CA PRO A 287 -9.79 13.09 4.72
C PRO A 287 -10.88 12.75 5.70
N MET A 288 -10.97 11.48 6.07
CA MET A 288 -11.91 10.92 7.02
C MET A 288 -11.12 10.20 8.10
N THR A 289 -11.49 10.37 9.37
CA THR A 289 -10.93 9.60 10.47
C THR A 289 -11.57 8.21 10.55
N ALA A 290 -10.88 7.24 11.18
CA ALA A 290 -11.44 5.91 11.40
C ALA A 290 -12.78 5.93 12.18
N PRO A 291 -12.96 6.71 13.26
CA PRO A 291 -14.28 6.87 13.90
C PRO A 291 -15.36 7.43 12.96
N GLU A 292 -15.04 8.37 12.09
CA GLU A 292 -15.98 8.90 11.10
C GLU A 292 -16.38 7.85 10.07
N ALA A 293 -15.43 7.06 9.58
CA ALA A 293 -15.70 5.96 8.65
C ALA A 293 -16.67 4.93 9.25
N VAL A 294 -16.53 4.63 10.54
CA VAL A 294 -17.46 3.74 11.25
C VAL A 294 -18.83 4.41 11.43
N ARG A 295 -18.87 5.68 11.80
CA ARG A 295 -20.14 6.42 11.97
C ARG A 295 -20.95 6.50 10.67
N PHE A 296 -20.28 6.63 9.52
CA PHE A 296 -20.90 6.62 8.21
C PHE A 296 -21.27 5.21 7.70
N GLY A 297 -20.85 4.15 8.39
CA GLY A 297 -21.03 2.77 7.96
C GLY A 297 -20.06 2.29 6.89
N PHE A 298 -19.09 3.11 6.52
CA PHE A 298 -18.06 2.73 5.52
C PHE A 298 -17.15 1.64 6.07
N TYR A 299 -16.69 1.75 7.33
CA TYR A 299 -15.92 0.72 8.04
C TYR A 299 -16.75 0.13 9.19
N ASP A 300 -16.31 -1.01 9.74
CA ASP A 300 -17.12 -1.80 10.67
C ASP A 300 -16.74 -1.57 12.14
N ALA A 301 -15.46 -1.26 12.44
CA ALA A 301 -15.00 -0.97 13.78
C ALA A 301 -13.78 -0.05 13.82
N CYS A 302 -13.73 0.79 14.86
CA CYS A 302 -12.54 1.53 15.26
C CYS A 302 -12.06 0.95 16.59
N LEU A 303 -10.79 0.52 16.65
CA LEU A 303 -10.18 -0.11 17.80
C LEU A 303 -9.13 0.82 18.44
N PRO A 304 -8.89 0.74 19.77
CA PRO A 304 -7.90 1.57 20.44
C PRO A 304 -6.49 1.43 19.81
N GLY A 305 -5.73 2.52 19.82
CA GLY A 305 -4.36 2.54 19.29
C GLY A 305 -3.40 1.62 20.05
N PRO A 306 -3.25 1.78 21.36
CA PRO A 306 -2.43 0.89 22.17
C PRO A 306 -2.97 -0.55 22.12
N GLY A 307 -2.10 -1.49 21.71
CA GLY A 307 -2.50 -2.91 21.65
C GLY A 307 -3.35 -3.31 20.43
N PHE A 308 -3.49 -2.46 19.43
CA PHE A 308 -4.31 -2.73 18.22
C PHE A 308 -4.09 -4.12 17.62
N THR A 309 -2.84 -4.54 17.44
CA THR A 309 -2.53 -5.86 16.86
C THR A 309 -3.03 -7.01 17.73
N ILE A 310 -2.94 -6.87 19.06
CA ILE A 310 -3.44 -7.85 20.04
C ILE A 310 -4.96 -7.90 20.00
N ASP A 311 -5.62 -6.75 19.96
CA ASP A 311 -7.08 -6.65 19.89
C ASP A 311 -7.63 -7.24 18.58
N VAL A 312 -6.96 -6.98 17.45
CA VAL A 312 -7.29 -7.60 16.16
C VAL A 312 -7.17 -9.13 16.26
N ALA A 313 -6.06 -9.65 16.79
CA ALA A 313 -5.85 -11.10 16.90
C ALA A 313 -6.90 -11.76 17.81
N ARG A 314 -7.19 -11.17 18.97
CA ARG A 314 -8.22 -11.65 19.89
C ARG A 314 -9.60 -11.64 19.23
N ARG A 315 -10.01 -10.53 18.63
CA ARG A 315 -11.31 -10.39 17.96
C ARG A 315 -11.47 -11.34 16.77
N ALA A 316 -10.39 -11.54 16.00
CA ALA A 316 -10.37 -12.49 14.91
C ALA A 316 -10.52 -13.94 15.40
N ALA A 317 -9.84 -14.31 16.48
CA ALA A 317 -9.96 -15.63 17.11
C ALA A 317 -11.39 -15.88 17.63
N GLU A 318 -11.99 -14.89 18.30
CA GLU A 318 -13.39 -14.95 18.77
C GLU A 318 -14.36 -15.15 17.59
N LEU A 319 -14.15 -14.43 16.48
CA LEU A 319 -14.97 -14.57 15.27
C LEU A 319 -14.77 -15.94 14.61
N ALA A 320 -13.53 -16.43 14.51
CA ALA A 320 -13.24 -17.76 13.95
C ALA A 320 -13.83 -18.91 14.78
N ALA A 321 -13.92 -18.72 16.10
CA ALA A 321 -14.51 -19.70 17.04
C ALA A 321 -16.02 -19.52 17.22
N ALA A 322 -16.65 -18.54 16.59
CA ALA A 322 -18.07 -18.25 16.76
C ALA A 322 -18.93 -19.46 16.30
N PRO A 323 -19.94 -19.87 17.10
CA PRO A 323 -20.78 -21.02 16.76
C PRO A 323 -21.51 -20.88 15.42
N ASP A 324 -21.78 -19.66 14.99
CA ASP A 324 -22.48 -19.31 13.77
C ASP A 324 -21.57 -19.02 12.56
N ILE A 325 -20.26 -19.33 12.66
CA ILE A 325 -19.28 -19.05 11.57
C ILE A 325 -19.69 -19.68 10.24
N ALA A 326 -20.20 -20.89 10.25
CA ALA A 326 -20.68 -21.59 9.06
C ALA A 326 -21.90 -20.87 8.43
N GLN A 327 -22.81 -20.38 9.26
CA GLN A 327 -23.97 -19.59 8.80
C GLN A 327 -23.55 -18.27 8.19
N ARG A 328 -22.57 -17.59 8.79
CA ARG A 328 -22.00 -16.34 8.24
C ARG A 328 -21.35 -16.56 6.88
N LEU A 329 -20.60 -17.66 6.71
CA LEU A 329 -20.04 -18.03 5.41
C LEU A 329 -21.14 -18.35 4.38
N ALA A 330 -22.19 -19.06 4.78
CA ALA A 330 -23.32 -19.33 3.90
C ALA A 330 -24.04 -18.03 3.49
N ALA A 331 -24.25 -17.11 4.43
CA ALA A 331 -24.85 -15.81 4.17
C ALA A 331 -23.99 -14.95 3.22
N LYS A 332 -22.66 -14.96 3.38
CA LYS A 332 -21.72 -14.30 2.47
C LYS A 332 -21.89 -14.82 1.04
N ARG A 333 -21.88 -16.14 0.86
CA ARG A 333 -22.07 -16.76 -0.47
C ARG A 333 -23.40 -16.40 -1.09
N ALA A 334 -24.49 -16.51 -0.33
CA ALA A 334 -25.83 -16.19 -0.79
C ALA A 334 -25.95 -14.72 -1.19
N LYS A 335 -25.37 -13.81 -0.39
CA LYS A 335 -25.32 -12.40 -0.73
C LYS A 335 -24.55 -12.18 -2.03
N ARG A 336 -23.36 -12.76 -2.18
CA ARG A 336 -22.54 -12.59 -3.39
C ARG A 336 -23.28 -13.10 -4.64
N GLN A 337 -23.95 -14.26 -4.54
CA GLN A 337 -24.76 -14.83 -5.63
C GLN A 337 -25.95 -13.93 -5.98
N SER A 338 -26.62 -13.38 -4.97
CA SER A 338 -27.75 -12.45 -5.19
C SER A 338 -27.29 -11.16 -5.87
N ASP A 339 -26.17 -10.59 -5.41
CA ASP A 339 -25.62 -9.36 -6.01
C ASP A 339 -25.18 -9.62 -7.46
N GLU A 340 -24.54 -10.77 -7.72
CA GLU A 340 -24.10 -11.18 -9.06
C GLU A 340 -25.26 -11.34 -10.03
N ALA A 341 -26.41 -11.87 -9.56
CA ALA A 341 -27.62 -12.02 -10.37
C ALA A 341 -28.27 -10.65 -10.74
N ILE A 342 -28.10 -9.64 -9.89
CA ILE A 342 -28.61 -8.28 -10.15
C ILE A 342 -27.69 -7.53 -11.11
N LYS A 343 -26.41 -7.46 -10.76
CA LYS A 343 -25.37 -6.85 -11.60
C LYS A 343 -24.04 -7.53 -11.33
N PRO A 344 -23.44 -8.21 -12.33
CA PRO A 344 -22.16 -8.88 -12.17
C PRO A 344 -21.02 -7.95 -11.74
N LEU A 345 -20.08 -8.43 -10.92
CA LEU A 345 -18.86 -7.68 -10.59
C LEU A 345 -18.10 -7.23 -11.83
N ALA A 346 -18.04 -8.08 -12.85
CA ALA A 346 -17.41 -7.76 -14.12
C ALA A 346 -18.01 -6.50 -14.78
N ALA A 347 -19.31 -6.24 -14.61
CA ALA A 347 -19.95 -5.03 -15.15
C ALA A 347 -19.52 -3.77 -14.38
N TYR A 348 -19.41 -3.83 -13.04
CA TYR A 348 -18.88 -2.72 -12.24
C TYR A 348 -17.44 -2.43 -12.63
N ARG A 349 -16.58 -3.45 -12.69
CA ARG A 349 -15.19 -3.34 -13.11
C ARG A 349 -15.07 -2.71 -14.51
N GLN A 350 -15.86 -3.17 -15.46
CA GLN A 350 -15.83 -2.65 -16.82
C GLN A 350 -16.19 -1.17 -16.88
N GLU A 351 -17.21 -0.74 -16.15
CA GLU A 351 -17.62 0.66 -16.09
C GLU A 351 -16.54 1.55 -15.46
N GLU A 352 -15.97 1.12 -14.32
CA GLU A 352 -14.88 1.84 -13.66
C GLU A 352 -13.63 1.93 -14.56
N LEU A 353 -13.21 0.82 -15.13
CA LEU A 353 -12.04 0.76 -16.02
C LEU A 353 -12.25 1.54 -17.32
N GLN A 354 -13.46 1.64 -17.83
CA GLN A 354 -13.75 2.49 -18.98
C GLN A 354 -13.46 3.98 -18.68
N GLU A 355 -13.84 4.47 -17.51
CA GLU A 355 -13.53 5.81 -17.07
C GLU A 355 -12.01 5.98 -16.76
N MET A 356 -11.38 4.99 -16.11
CA MET A 356 -9.94 5.01 -15.86
C MET A 356 -9.13 5.00 -17.16
N ARG A 357 -9.60 4.29 -18.18
CA ARG A 357 -8.97 4.31 -19.51
C ARG A 357 -8.99 5.71 -20.13
N ARG A 358 -10.09 6.46 -19.95
CA ARG A 358 -10.15 7.87 -20.38
C ARG A 358 -9.14 8.74 -19.64
N ASN A 359 -8.96 8.48 -18.33
CA ASN A 359 -7.98 9.21 -17.54
C ASN A 359 -6.51 8.91 -17.98
N PHE A 360 -6.21 7.66 -18.37
CA PHE A 360 -4.85 7.25 -18.74
C PHE A 360 -4.49 7.54 -20.20
N TYR A 361 -5.43 7.37 -21.12
CA TYR A 361 -5.19 7.44 -22.57
C TYR A 361 -5.98 8.55 -23.26
N GLY A 362 -6.87 9.23 -22.53
CA GLY A 362 -7.70 10.28 -23.11
C GLY A 362 -6.93 11.58 -23.35
N PHE A 363 -7.63 12.53 -23.93
CA PHE A 363 -7.06 13.84 -24.29
C PHE A 363 -6.68 14.70 -23.06
N ASP A 364 -7.36 14.51 -21.92
CA ASP A 364 -7.07 15.26 -20.68
C ASP A 364 -5.79 14.76 -20.00
N PRO A 365 -4.71 15.57 -19.91
CA PRO A 365 -3.44 15.18 -19.32
C PRO A 365 -3.42 15.30 -17.79
N SER A 366 -4.52 15.66 -17.15
CA SER A 366 -4.55 16.02 -15.72
C SER A 366 -3.95 14.96 -14.81
N TYR A 367 -4.22 13.67 -15.08
CA TYR A 367 -3.62 12.57 -14.33
C TYR A 367 -2.10 12.54 -14.47
N HIS A 368 -1.57 12.62 -15.67
CA HIS A 368 -0.13 12.54 -15.93
C HIS A 368 0.61 13.73 -15.31
N VAL A 369 0.04 14.92 -15.38
CA VAL A 369 0.59 16.12 -14.76
C VAL A 369 0.57 16.02 -13.23
N ALA A 370 -0.53 15.58 -12.65
CA ALA A 370 -0.65 15.44 -11.20
C ALA A 370 0.32 14.37 -10.65
N ARG A 371 0.44 13.22 -11.34
CA ARG A 371 1.38 12.16 -10.99
C ARG A 371 2.83 12.67 -11.06
N TYR A 372 3.21 13.32 -12.15
CA TYR A 372 4.55 13.89 -12.31
C TYR A 372 4.90 14.85 -11.17
N HIS A 373 4.02 15.81 -10.87
CA HIS A 373 4.25 16.77 -9.77
C HIS A 373 4.37 16.08 -8.41
N PHE A 374 3.53 15.07 -8.17
CA PHE A 374 3.58 14.29 -6.92
C PHE A 374 4.90 13.55 -6.78
N VAL A 375 5.30 12.81 -7.81
CA VAL A 375 6.48 11.93 -7.78
C VAL A 375 7.78 12.73 -7.76
N THR A 376 7.86 13.80 -8.55
CA THR A 376 9.05 14.67 -8.62
C THR A 376 9.09 15.72 -7.50
N ARG A 377 8.02 15.81 -6.68
CA ARG A 377 7.85 16.85 -5.66
C ARG A 377 7.98 18.28 -6.23
N THR A 378 7.51 18.45 -7.46
CA THR A 378 7.52 19.75 -8.12
C THR A 378 6.49 20.66 -7.45
N PRO A 379 6.89 21.83 -6.93
CA PRO A 379 5.95 22.80 -6.38
C PRO A 379 4.95 23.24 -7.44
N HIS A 380 3.68 23.23 -7.10
CA HIS A 380 2.62 23.70 -7.98
C HIS A 380 1.53 24.39 -7.17
N SER A 381 0.85 25.34 -7.81
CA SER A 381 -0.28 26.01 -7.18
C SER A 381 -1.49 25.09 -7.11
N TRP A 382 -2.06 24.95 -5.93
CA TRP A 382 -3.24 24.14 -5.70
C TRP A 382 -4.15 24.79 -4.67
N THR A 383 -5.41 25.02 -5.05
CA THR A 383 -6.42 25.55 -4.13
C THR A 383 -7.29 24.42 -3.63
N PRO A 384 -7.36 24.17 -2.33
CA PRO A 384 -8.27 23.19 -1.77
C PRO A 384 -9.71 23.43 -2.22
N ARG A 385 -10.46 22.36 -2.43
CA ARG A 385 -11.83 22.46 -2.97
C ARG A 385 -12.75 23.33 -2.12
N HIS A 386 -12.64 23.26 -0.80
CA HIS A 386 -13.46 24.07 0.10
C HIS A 386 -13.22 25.58 -0.05
N LEU A 387 -12.07 25.99 -0.61
CA LEU A 387 -11.76 27.36 -0.98
C LEU A 387 -12.06 27.65 -2.46
N ALA A 388 -11.98 26.61 -3.31
CA ALA A 388 -12.18 26.71 -4.75
C ALA A 388 -13.60 26.24 -5.15
N ARG A 389 -14.63 26.79 -4.52
CA ARG A 389 -16.03 26.40 -4.72
C ARG A 389 -16.50 26.53 -6.17
N HIS A 390 -15.88 27.41 -6.96
CA HIS A 390 -16.11 27.55 -8.40
C HIS A 390 -15.79 26.27 -9.21
N ARG A 391 -15.09 25.29 -8.62
CA ARG A 391 -14.81 23.98 -9.23
C ARG A 391 -15.94 22.97 -9.00
N ASP A 392 -16.92 23.30 -8.18
CA ASP A 392 -18.11 22.47 -8.03
C ASP A 392 -19.04 22.69 -9.21
N LEU A 393 -19.52 21.61 -9.81
CA LEU A 393 -20.39 21.69 -11.00
C LEU A 393 -21.70 22.42 -10.72
N ASP A 394 -22.17 22.37 -9.48
CA ASP A 394 -23.42 23.00 -9.05
C ASP A 394 -23.22 24.41 -8.47
N TRP A 395 -21.98 24.91 -8.45
CA TRP A 395 -21.72 26.25 -7.93
C TRP A 395 -22.12 27.32 -8.96
N LYS A 396 -22.93 28.26 -8.50
CA LYS A 396 -23.34 29.41 -9.31
C LYS A 396 -22.58 30.66 -8.84
N VAL A 397 -22.19 31.48 -9.79
CA VAL A 397 -21.65 32.82 -9.48
C VAL A 397 -22.68 33.59 -8.68
N PRO A 398 -22.35 34.12 -7.49
CA PRO A 398 -23.26 35.01 -6.78
C PRO A 398 -23.62 36.22 -7.66
N ALA A 399 -24.91 36.63 -7.65
CA ALA A 399 -25.40 37.78 -8.39
C ALA A 399 -24.81 39.10 -7.84
#